data_29f9575ae86651f07b75957658349555
#
_entry.id   29f9575ae86651f07b75957658349555
#
_cell.length_a   1.000
_cell.length_b   1.000
_cell.length_c   1.000
_cell.angle_alpha   90.00
_cell.angle_beta   90.00
_cell.angle_gamma   90.00
#
_symmetry.space_group_name_H-M   'P 1'
#
loop_
_entity.id
_entity.type
_entity.pdbx_description
1 polymer ?
#
loop_
_entity_poly.entity_id
_entity_poly.type
_entity_poly.pdbx_seq_one_letter_code
_entity_poly.pdbx_strand_id
1 'polypeptide(L)'
;MAYEIIYQGRSSESTSSTIKADLFNPDGTVNATAIALAEVGTTYVFRGDFPASQPAGEYYVRVYDSGAPTVILGQGPMGWDGAKEITLLDVSISRKLLQNDTVTDPSNGSVTVLDDDDTTFMTATAYNDAGTFTPYDGTAGVNHRTDFA
;
A
#
# COMPACT_ATOMS: atom_id res chain seq x y z
N MET A 1 -7.25 1.56 10.13
CA MET A 1 -7.58 2.69 9.25
C MET A 1 -8.21 2.06 8.01
N ALA A 2 -9.43 2.44 7.69
CA ALA A 2 -10.02 2.03 6.42
C ALA A 2 -9.23 2.72 5.31
N TYR A 3 -8.84 1.98 4.29
CA TYR A 3 -8.16 2.52 3.12
C TYR A 3 -9.22 2.99 2.16
N GLU A 4 -9.06 4.21 1.73
CA GLU A 4 -10.13 4.98 1.13
C GLU A 4 -9.90 5.10 -0.37
N ILE A 5 -10.95 4.97 -1.13
CA ILE A 5 -10.98 5.48 -2.50
C ILE A 5 -10.96 7.00 -2.38
N ILE A 6 -9.93 7.63 -2.95
CA ILE A 6 -9.75 9.08 -2.90
C ILE A 6 -9.93 9.65 -4.29
N TYR A 7 -10.77 10.65 -4.42
CA TYR A 7 -10.96 11.42 -5.65
C TYR A 7 -10.77 12.91 -5.38
N GLN A 8 -9.90 13.55 -6.15
CA GLN A 8 -9.74 14.99 -6.13
C GLN A 8 -10.67 15.61 -7.15
N GLY A 9 -11.78 16.16 -6.66
CA GLY A 9 -12.79 16.79 -7.48
C GLY A 9 -12.46 18.22 -7.92
N ARG A 10 -13.38 18.81 -8.68
CA ARG A 10 -13.36 20.21 -9.08
C ARG A 10 -14.39 20.99 -8.29
N SER A 11 -14.27 22.31 -8.26
CA SER A 11 -15.19 23.20 -7.55
C SER A 11 -16.67 23.07 -7.98
N SER A 12 -16.92 22.62 -9.20
CA SER A 12 -18.27 22.36 -9.71
C SER A 12 -18.91 21.09 -9.15
N GLU A 13 -18.13 20.22 -8.51
CA GLU A 13 -18.56 18.92 -7.98
C GLU A 13 -18.86 18.98 -6.47
N SER A 14 -18.58 20.10 -5.82
CA SER A 14 -18.58 20.28 -4.35
C SER A 14 -19.94 20.13 -3.66
N THR A 15 -21.02 20.00 -4.39
CA THR A 15 -22.36 19.90 -3.78
C THR A 15 -22.96 18.51 -3.85
N SER A 16 -22.19 17.52 -4.32
CA SER A 16 -22.84 16.29 -4.67
C SER A 16 -22.63 15.19 -3.63
N SER A 17 -23.70 14.94 -2.88
CA SER A 17 -23.97 13.63 -2.27
C SER A 17 -24.09 12.51 -3.32
N THR A 18 -23.81 12.79 -4.59
CA THR A 18 -24.00 11.94 -5.76
C THR A 18 -22.72 11.36 -6.30
N ILE A 19 -21.55 11.76 -5.76
CA ILE A 19 -20.25 11.17 -6.17
C ILE A 19 -20.15 9.75 -5.62
N LYS A 20 -19.92 8.83 -6.52
CA LYS A 20 -19.81 7.40 -6.24
C LYS A 20 -18.65 6.76 -6.97
N ALA A 21 -18.25 5.59 -6.50
CA ALA A 21 -17.28 4.75 -7.19
C ALA A 21 -17.86 3.36 -7.48
N ASP A 22 -17.43 2.78 -8.60
CA ASP A 22 -17.58 1.37 -8.90
C ASP A 22 -16.20 0.72 -8.89
N LEU A 23 -16.16 -0.52 -8.44
CA LEU A 23 -14.97 -1.36 -8.42
C LEU A 23 -15.12 -2.47 -9.44
N PHE A 24 -14.09 -2.69 -10.24
CA PHE A 24 -14.02 -3.74 -11.24
C PHE A 24 -12.83 -4.66 -10.98
N ASN A 25 -13.00 -5.94 -11.27
CA ASN A 25 -11.94 -6.91 -11.33
C ASN A 25 -11.03 -6.66 -12.55
N PRO A 26 -9.81 -7.23 -12.59
CA PRO A 26 -8.89 -7.07 -13.72
C PRO A 26 -9.48 -7.57 -15.07
N ASP A 27 -10.40 -8.49 -15.03
CA ASP A 27 -11.11 -9.01 -16.22
C ASP A 27 -12.24 -8.10 -16.71
N GLY A 28 -12.47 -6.96 -16.04
CA GLY A 28 -13.51 -5.99 -16.35
C GLY A 28 -14.89 -6.33 -15.77
N THR A 29 -15.03 -7.43 -15.04
CA THR A 29 -16.29 -7.74 -14.35
C THR A 29 -16.49 -6.81 -13.16
N VAL A 30 -17.76 -6.47 -12.90
CA VAL A 30 -18.13 -5.61 -11.79
C VAL A 30 -17.94 -6.36 -10.48
N ASN A 31 -17.20 -5.76 -9.55
CA ASN A 31 -16.97 -6.28 -8.21
C ASN A 31 -17.89 -5.63 -7.19
N ALA A 32 -17.88 -4.30 -7.12
CA ALA A 32 -18.78 -3.52 -6.26
C ALA A 32 -19.25 -2.26 -6.98
N THR A 33 -20.46 -1.80 -6.66
CA THR A 33 -21.07 -0.63 -7.29
C THR A 33 -21.56 0.37 -6.26
N ALA A 34 -21.66 1.62 -6.70
CA ALA A 34 -22.29 2.70 -5.96
C ALA A 34 -21.71 2.96 -4.56
N ILE A 35 -20.39 2.71 -4.40
CA ILE A 35 -19.65 3.06 -3.19
C ILE A 35 -19.75 4.58 -3.03
N ALA A 36 -20.38 5.05 -1.95
CA ALA A 36 -20.55 6.46 -1.71
C ALA A 36 -19.22 7.13 -1.36
N LEU A 37 -18.92 8.25 -2.03
CA LEU A 37 -17.79 9.09 -1.68
C LEU A 37 -18.30 10.37 -1.01
N ALA A 38 -17.80 10.67 0.18
CA ALA A 38 -18.13 11.87 0.92
C ALA A 38 -17.02 12.92 0.79
N GLU A 39 -17.41 14.18 0.64
CA GLU A 39 -16.44 15.28 0.64
C GLU A 39 -15.83 15.48 2.03
N VAL A 40 -14.53 15.67 2.09
CA VAL A 40 -13.78 15.97 3.31
C VAL A 40 -13.82 17.50 3.55
N GLY A 41 -14.72 17.94 4.41
CA GLY A 41 -14.91 19.37 4.66
C GLY A 41 -15.37 20.11 3.40
N THR A 42 -14.61 21.11 2.96
CA THR A 42 -14.85 21.91 1.75
C THR A 42 -13.61 21.92 0.85
N THR A 43 -12.97 20.75 0.70
CA THR A 43 -11.67 20.64 0.04
C THR A 43 -11.77 20.09 -1.38
N TYR A 44 -12.95 19.73 -1.84
CA TYR A 44 -13.19 19.00 -3.10
C TYR A 44 -12.46 17.64 -3.16
N VAL A 45 -12.06 17.12 -1.99
CA VAL A 45 -11.53 15.77 -1.84
C VAL A 45 -12.67 14.87 -1.38
N PHE A 46 -12.97 13.86 -2.18
CA PHE A 46 -14.00 12.88 -1.89
C PHE A 46 -13.36 11.56 -1.47
N ARG A 47 -13.90 10.96 -0.41
CA ARG A 47 -13.40 9.71 0.16
C ARG A 47 -14.52 8.72 0.37
N GLY A 48 -14.21 7.45 0.14
CA GLY A 48 -15.09 6.34 0.44
C GLY A 48 -14.30 5.10 0.82
N ASP A 49 -14.91 4.26 1.64
CA ASP A 49 -14.27 3.04 2.10
C ASP A 49 -14.15 2.02 0.97
N PHE A 50 -12.96 1.44 0.81
CA PHE A 50 -12.78 0.27 -0.04
C PHE A 50 -13.48 -0.93 0.63
N PRO A 51 -14.20 -1.78 -0.13
CA PRO A 51 -14.92 -2.91 0.45
C PRO A 51 -13.98 -3.88 1.19
N ALA A 52 -14.16 -4.02 2.50
CA ALA A 52 -13.23 -4.71 3.40
C ALA A 52 -13.08 -6.22 3.15
N SER A 53 -13.97 -6.84 2.37
CA SER A 53 -13.96 -8.27 2.07
C SER A 53 -13.25 -8.65 0.78
N GLN A 54 -12.59 -7.68 0.14
CA GLN A 54 -11.93 -7.95 -1.13
C GLN A 54 -10.59 -8.66 -0.93
N PRO A 55 -10.30 -9.72 -1.71
CA PRO A 55 -9.00 -10.36 -1.68
C PRO A 55 -7.89 -9.42 -2.18
N ALA A 56 -6.64 -9.75 -1.84
CA ALA A 56 -5.50 -9.05 -2.41
C ALA A 56 -5.47 -9.19 -3.94
N GLY A 57 -5.15 -8.11 -4.63
CA GLY A 57 -5.12 -8.10 -6.09
C GLY A 57 -5.13 -6.70 -6.69
N GLU A 58 -5.21 -6.66 -8.00
CA GLU A 58 -5.42 -5.43 -8.76
C GLU A 58 -6.90 -5.22 -9.03
N TYR A 59 -7.33 -3.98 -8.97
CA TYR A 59 -8.69 -3.55 -9.26
C TYR A 59 -8.67 -2.31 -10.14
N TYR A 60 -9.80 -2.04 -10.78
CA TYR A 60 -10.07 -0.77 -11.45
C TYR A 60 -11.16 -0.03 -10.70
N VAL A 61 -10.89 1.22 -10.35
CA VAL A 61 -11.86 2.13 -9.71
C VAL A 61 -12.34 3.13 -10.74
N ARG A 62 -13.66 3.28 -10.86
CA ARG A 62 -14.30 4.30 -11.66
C ARG A 62 -15.11 5.22 -10.77
N VAL A 63 -14.77 6.49 -10.72
CA VAL A 63 -15.50 7.53 -9.99
C VAL A 63 -16.44 8.25 -10.94
N TYR A 64 -17.67 8.45 -10.53
CA TYR A 64 -18.70 9.10 -11.32
C TYR A 64 -19.66 9.92 -10.47
N ASP A 65 -20.29 10.92 -11.09
CA ASP A 65 -21.45 11.57 -10.55
C ASP A 65 -22.70 10.79 -10.98
N SER A 66 -23.46 10.30 -10.00
CA SER A 66 -24.68 9.54 -10.23
C SER A 66 -25.91 10.41 -10.46
N GLY A 67 -25.74 11.72 -10.60
CA GLY A 67 -26.79 12.63 -11.07
C GLY A 67 -27.31 12.28 -12.46
N ALA A 68 -28.23 13.07 -12.95
CA ALA A 68 -28.81 12.86 -14.29
C ALA A 68 -28.36 13.96 -15.25
N PRO A 69 -27.57 13.66 -16.28
CA PRO A 69 -27.04 12.33 -16.65
C PRO A 69 -25.86 11.89 -15.78
N THR A 70 -25.59 10.59 -15.71
CA THR A 70 -24.40 10.05 -15.07
C THR A 70 -23.15 10.50 -15.81
N VAL A 71 -22.20 11.08 -15.09
CA VAL A 71 -20.94 11.59 -15.64
C VAL A 71 -19.75 10.87 -15.03
N ILE A 72 -18.89 10.26 -15.85
CA ILE A 72 -17.62 9.68 -15.37
C ILE A 72 -16.65 10.82 -15.08
N LEU A 73 -16.14 10.86 -13.87
CA LEU A 73 -15.23 11.88 -13.37
C LEU A 73 -13.78 11.45 -13.42
N GLY A 74 -13.52 10.15 -13.19
CA GLY A 74 -12.20 9.58 -13.24
C GLY A 74 -12.21 8.06 -13.16
N GLN A 75 -11.10 7.44 -13.59
CA GLN A 75 -10.89 6.02 -13.46
C GLN A 75 -9.40 5.70 -13.41
N GLY A 76 -9.04 4.62 -12.71
CA GLY A 76 -7.66 4.19 -12.63
C GLY A 76 -7.49 2.84 -11.94
N PRO A 77 -6.30 2.24 -12.10
CA PRO A 77 -5.95 1.02 -11.38
C PRO A 77 -5.72 1.32 -9.89
N MET A 78 -5.97 0.32 -9.07
CA MET A 78 -5.72 0.33 -7.63
C MET A 78 -5.22 -1.04 -7.19
N GLY A 79 -4.07 -1.10 -6.54
CA GLY A 79 -3.56 -2.30 -5.89
C GLY A 79 -4.11 -2.43 -4.48
N TRP A 80 -4.51 -3.63 -4.09
CA TRP A 80 -5.01 -3.95 -2.76
C TRP A 80 -4.26 -5.15 -2.19
N ASP A 81 -3.75 -5.08 -0.95
CA ASP A 81 -3.00 -6.17 -0.31
C ASP A 81 -3.89 -7.13 0.52
N GLY A 82 -5.19 -6.91 0.51
CA GLY A 82 -6.17 -7.62 1.33
C GLY A 82 -6.62 -6.85 2.58
N ALA A 83 -5.92 -5.77 2.90
CA ALA A 83 -6.21 -4.92 4.06
C ALA A 83 -6.03 -3.43 3.76
N LYS A 84 -5.19 -3.07 2.79
CA LYS A 84 -4.91 -1.67 2.42
C LYS A 84 -4.55 -1.51 0.93
N GLU A 85 -4.66 -0.29 0.44
CA GLU A 85 -4.13 0.07 -0.87
C GLU A 85 -2.60 -0.11 -0.91
N ILE A 86 -2.11 -0.71 -1.98
CA ILE A 86 -0.67 -0.78 -2.27
C ILE A 86 -0.24 0.56 -2.84
N THR A 87 0.49 1.31 -2.07
CA THR A 87 0.97 2.64 -2.47
C THR A 87 2.29 2.55 -3.23
N LEU A 88 2.65 3.64 -3.92
CA LEU A 88 3.99 3.78 -4.52
C LEU A 88 5.10 3.67 -3.46
N LEU A 89 4.82 4.07 -2.22
CA LEU A 89 5.76 3.93 -1.11
C LEU A 89 6.03 2.46 -0.79
N ASP A 90 4.98 1.62 -0.71
CA ASP A 90 5.14 0.19 -0.46
C ASP A 90 5.97 -0.48 -1.57
N VAL A 91 5.73 -0.11 -2.82
CA VAL A 91 6.51 -0.59 -3.98
C VAL A 91 7.96 -0.10 -3.90
N SER A 92 8.18 1.15 -3.52
CA SER A 92 9.52 1.73 -3.36
C SER A 92 10.32 1.02 -2.27
N ILE A 93 9.71 0.76 -1.11
CA ILE A 93 10.34 0.01 -0.02
C ILE A 93 10.71 -1.42 -0.48
N SER A 94 9.77 -2.10 -1.12
CA SER A 94 10.02 -3.46 -1.64
C SER A 94 11.17 -3.48 -2.65
N ARG A 95 11.24 -2.47 -3.53
CA ARG A 95 12.33 -2.34 -4.49
C ARG A 95 13.67 -2.11 -3.79
N LYS A 96 13.71 -1.23 -2.81
CA LYS A 96 14.94 -0.95 -2.03
C LYS A 96 15.46 -2.20 -1.32
N LEU A 97 14.58 -3.00 -0.73
CA LEU A 97 14.95 -4.27 -0.09
C LEU A 97 15.53 -5.31 -1.06
N LEU A 98 15.11 -5.27 -2.33
CA LEU A 98 15.54 -6.23 -3.34
C LEU A 98 16.77 -5.78 -4.14
N GLN A 99 17.01 -4.49 -4.25
CA GLN A 99 18.03 -3.91 -5.15
C GLN A 99 19.20 -3.28 -4.41
N ASN A 100 19.04 -2.90 -3.14
CA ASN A 100 20.06 -2.18 -2.39
C ASN A 100 21.10 -3.10 -1.79
N ASP A 101 22.30 -2.57 -1.60
CA ASP A 101 23.41 -3.28 -0.99
C ASP A 101 23.10 -3.64 0.47
N THR A 102 23.55 -4.84 0.85
CA THR A 102 23.39 -5.35 2.20
C THR A 102 24.76 -5.53 2.84
N VAL A 103 24.98 -4.86 3.94
CA VAL A 103 26.20 -4.99 4.75
C VAL A 103 25.91 -5.82 5.98
N THR A 104 26.71 -6.85 6.21
CA THR A 104 26.60 -7.73 7.38
C THR A 104 27.80 -7.53 8.27
N ASP A 105 27.58 -7.23 9.55
CA ASP A 105 28.63 -7.21 10.56
C ASP A 105 28.59 -8.53 11.36
N PRO A 106 29.57 -9.41 11.14
CA PRO A 106 29.60 -10.72 11.80
C PRO A 106 29.89 -10.60 13.31
N SER A 107 30.43 -9.48 13.78
CA SER A 107 30.79 -9.31 15.20
C SER A 107 29.56 -9.15 16.10
N ASN A 108 28.44 -8.69 15.56
CA ASN A 108 27.22 -8.43 16.31
C ASN A 108 25.95 -8.98 15.62
N GLY A 109 26.10 -9.61 14.48
CA GLY A 109 25.00 -10.18 13.70
C GLY A 109 24.10 -9.13 13.03
N SER A 110 24.52 -7.86 12.95
CA SER A 110 23.71 -6.86 12.28
C SER A 110 23.74 -7.04 10.76
N VAL A 111 22.57 -6.84 10.15
CA VAL A 111 22.38 -6.80 8.70
C VAL A 111 21.77 -5.44 8.38
N THR A 112 22.51 -4.62 7.66
CA THR A 112 22.09 -3.26 7.28
C THR A 112 21.81 -3.24 5.80
N VAL A 113 20.64 -2.76 5.43
CA VAL A 113 20.30 -2.41 4.04
C VAL A 113 20.61 -0.95 3.85
N LEU A 114 21.42 -0.63 2.85
CA LEU A 114 21.78 0.75 2.51
C LEU A 114 20.82 1.33 1.48
N ASP A 115 20.68 2.63 1.45
CA ASP A 115 20.02 3.37 0.36
C ASP A 115 21.02 3.67 -0.76
N ASP A 116 20.57 4.21 -1.88
CA ASP A 116 21.37 4.51 -3.08
C ASP A 116 22.53 5.51 -2.82
N ASP A 117 22.52 6.18 -1.69
CA ASP A 117 23.55 7.14 -1.24
C ASP A 117 24.44 6.60 -0.10
N ASP A 118 24.48 5.27 0.08
CA ASP A 118 25.17 4.56 1.16
C ASP A 118 24.68 4.90 2.58
N THR A 119 23.55 5.57 2.70
CA THR A 119 22.93 5.77 4.03
C THR A 119 22.15 4.53 4.47
N THR A 120 22.04 4.33 5.79
CA THR A 120 21.27 3.22 6.33
C THR A 120 19.78 3.41 6.07
N PHE A 121 19.19 2.50 5.27
CA PHE A 121 17.75 2.44 5.07
C PHE A 121 17.06 1.68 6.20
N MET A 122 17.57 0.51 6.56
CA MET A 122 17.08 -0.27 7.70
C MET A 122 18.16 -1.22 8.23
N THR A 123 17.97 -1.64 9.48
CA THR A 123 18.86 -2.61 10.14
C THR A 123 18.03 -3.74 10.77
N ALA A 124 18.52 -4.97 10.64
CA ALA A 124 17.99 -6.12 11.34
C ALA A 124 19.14 -6.85 12.06
N THR A 125 18.82 -7.70 13.03
CA THR A 125 19.79 -8.58 13.67
C THR A 125 19.58 -10.02 13.23
N ALA A 126 20.65 -10.68 12.79
CA ALA A 126 20.66 -12.11 12.51
C ALA A 126 21.08 -12.87 13.77
N TYR A 127 20.53 -14.04 13.97
CA TYR A 127 20.81 -14.91 15.12
C TYR A 127 21.25 -16.28 14.65
N ASN A 128 22.19 -16.91 15.37
CA ASN A 128 22.68 -18.25 15.04
C ASN A 128 21.73 -19.36 15.45
N ASP A 129 20.81 -19.12 16.34
CA ASP A 129 19.87 -20.14 16.86
C ASP A 129 18.47 -19.59 17.03
N ALA A 130 17.49 -20.34 16.57
CA ALA A 130 16.06 -20.00 16.70
C ALA A 130 15.54 -19.99 18.15
N GLY A 131 16.30 -20.50 19.12
CA GLY A 131 15.84 -20.63 20.51
C GLY A 131 16.47 -19.65 21.51
N THR A 132 17.69 -19.20 21.27
CA THR A 132 18.50 -18.49 22.25
C THR A 132 18.74 -17.02 21.94
N PHE A 133 18.35 -16.54 20.77
CA PHE A 133 18.56 -15.17 20.34
C PHE A 133 20.01 -14.67 20.48
N THR A 134 20.97 -15.58 20.26
CA THR A 134 22.37 -15.21 20.23
C THR A 134 22.71 -14.56 18.88
N PRO A 135 23.25 -13.33 18.87
CA PRO A 135 23.62 -12.68 17.62
C PRO A 135 24.55 -13.57 16.79
N TYR A 136 24.38 -13.53 15.48
CA TYR A 136 25.20 -14.32 14.56
C TYR A 136 26.64 -13.83 14.58
N ASP A 137 27.56 -14.71 14.93
CA ASP A 137 28.99 -14.43 15.07
C ASP A 137 29.83 -14.93 13.86
N GLY A 138 29.18 -15.40 12.81
CA GLY A 138 29.83 -15.89 11.60
C GLY A 138 30.29 -17.36 11.68
N THR A 139 30.14 -18.04 12.82
CA THR A 139 30.64 -19.41 13.02
C THR A 139 29.65 -20.51 12.65
N ALA A 140 28.37 -20.18 12.61
CA ALA A 140 27.29 -21.11 12.25
C ALA A 140 26.38 -20.49 11.20
N GLY A 141 25.56 -21.31 10.55
CA GLY A 141 24.55 -20.82 9.62
C GLY A 141 23.47 -19.98 10.34
N VAL A 142 22.97 -18.95 9.68
CA VAL A 142 21.84 -18.15 10.19
C VAL A 142 20.58 -19.00 10.16
N ASN A 143 20.04 -19.30 11.34
CA ASN A 143 18.82 -20.09 11.48
C ASN A 143 17.57 -19.21 11.66
N HIS A 144 17.74 -17.96 12.09
CA HIS A 144 16.64 -17.08 12.35
C HIS A 144 17.00 -15.61 12.05
N ARG A 145 16.06 -14.88 11.46
CA ARG A 145 16.14 -13.43 11.26
C ARG A 145 14.94 -12.79 11.94
N THR A 146 15.18 -11.71 12.66
CA THR A 146 14.05 -10.90 13.15
C THR A 146 13.37 -10.19 11.98
N ASP A 147 12.10 -9.92 12.13
CA ASP A 147 11.42 -9.03 11.20
C ASP A 147 12.08 -7.64 11.24
N PHE A 148 12.11 -7.00 10.09
CA PHE A 148 12.61 -5.64 10.00
C PHE A 148 11.65 -4.70 10.75
N ALA A 149 12.17 -3.87 11.61
CA ALA A 149 11.42 -2.90 12.37
C ALA A 149 11.24 -1.58 11.60
#